data_2ae00950a2b6e000bfa6459f4a24ed1b
#
_entry.id   2ae00950a2b6e000bfa6459f4a24ed1b
#
_cell.length_a   1.000
_cell.length_b   1.000
_cell.length_c   1.000
_cell.angle_alpha   90.00
_cell.angle_beta   90.00
_cell.angle_gamma   90.00
#
_symmetry.space_group_name_H-M   'P 1'
#
loop_
_entity.id
_entity.type
_entity.pdbx_description
1 polymer ?
#
loop_
_entity_poly.entity_id
_entity_poly.type
_entity_poly.pdbx_seq_one_letter_code
_entity_poly.pdbx_strand_id
1 'polypeptide(L)'
;MADLAQLTQKYQPVLHTLEIEGAQVQPLSLDGEQLALNATVVSEASKNRVWDSIKSVDASFADLKHNIQVVPGTQTYTVQAGDNLSKISKYFYGNANKYMEIAKANGLADPDKIHAGQQLTIPE
;
A
#
# COMPACT_ATOMS: atom_id res chain seq x y z
N MET A 1 -23.59 -11.28 -13.00
CA MET A 1 -23.66 -9.82 -12.96
C MET A 1 -22.74 -9.28 -11.89
N ALA A 2 -21.91 -8.30 -12.22
CA ALA A 2 -20.97 -7.75 -11.25
C ALA A 2 -21.70 -6.93 -10.19
N ASP A 3 -21.23 -7.02 -8.97
CA ASP A 3 -21.73 -6.30 -7.80
C ASP A 3 -20.59 -5.52 -7.18
N LEU A 4 -20.78 -4.22 -6.96
CA LEU A 4 -19.76 -3.36 -6.37
C LEU A 4 -19.25 -3.92 -5.04
N ALA A 5 -20.15 -4.37 -4.17
CA ALA A 5 -19.79 -4.91 -2.87
C ALA A 5 -18.96 -6.20 -3.00
N GLN A 6 -19.32 -7.08 -3.92
CA GLN A 6 -18.59 -8.33 -4.15
C GLN A 6 -17.20 -8.07 -4.70
N LEU A 7 -17.07 -7.18 -5.68
CA LEU A 7 -15.76 -6.84 -6.26
C LEU A 7 -14.90 -6.09 -5.25
N THR A 8 -15.48 -5.19 -4.47
CA THR A 8 -14.76 -4.50 -3.40
C THR A 8 -14.20 -5.50 -2.40
N GLN A 9 -15.00 -6.51 -2.02
CA GLN A 9 -14.55 -7.55 -1.10
C GLN A 9 -13.46 -8.41 -1.73
N LYS A 10 -13.59 -8.78 -3.01
CA LYS A 10 -12.58 -9.56 -3.72
C LYS A 10 -11.22 -8.85 -3.71
N TYR A 11 -11.21 -7.53 -3.91
CA TYR A 11 -9.99 -6.75 -4.00
C TYR A 11 -9.58 -6.07 -2.68
N GLN A 12 -10.16 -6.50 -1.54
CA GLN A 12 -9.76 -5.97 -0.22
C GLN A 12 -8.25 -6.03 0.03
N PRO A 13 -7.53 -7.11 -0.35
CA PRO A 13 -6.07 -7.11 -0.18
C PRO A 13 -5.37 -5.98 -0.93
N VAL A 14 -5.87 -5.60 -2.11
CA VAL A 14 -5.33 -4.48 -2.89
C VAL A 14 -5.63 -3.16 -2.19
N LEU A 15 -6.84 -2.97 -1.69
CA LEU A 15 -7.23 -1.77 -0.96
C LEU A 15 -6.40 -1.62 0.31
N HIS A 16 -6.14 -2.73 0.99
CA HIS A 16 -5.28 -2.73 2.17
C HIS A 16 -3.85 -2.33 1.83
N THR A 17 -3.30 -2.85 0.72
CA THR A 17 -1.97 -2.46 0.24
C THR A 17 -1.92 -0.96 -0.06
N LEU A 18 -2.93 -0.43 -0.73
CA LEU A 18 -3.00 1.00 -1.02
C LEU A 18 -3.00 1.83 0.27
N GLU A 19 -3.72 1.37 1.29
CA GLU A 19 -3.76 2.05 2.59
C GLU A 19 -2.40 2.07 3.26
N ILE A 20 -1.71 0.93 3.32
CA ILE A 20 -0.39 0.86 3.97
C ILE A 20 0.68 1.61 3.18
N GLU A 21 0.52 1.75 1.87
CA GLU A 21 1.44 2.53 1.03
C GLU A 21 1.19 4.04 1.13
N GLY A 22 0.13 4.46 1.81
CA GLY A 22 -0.23 5.87 1.90
C GLY A 22 -0.79 6.43 0.60
N ALA A 23 -1.32 5.57 -0.27
CA ALA A 23 -1.90 5.99 -1.55
C ALA A 23 -3.20 6.76 -1.36
N GLN A 24 -3.48 7.68 -2.28
CA GLN A 24 -4.77 8.34 -2.34
C GLN A 24 -5.68 7.57 -3.28
N VAL A 25 -6.83 7.13 -2.78
CA VAL A 25 -7.77 6.30 -3.54
C VAL A 25 -9.07 7.06 -3.73
N GLN A 26 -9.50 7.17 -4.99
CA GLN A 26 -10.80 7.75 -5.32
C GLN A 26 -11.93 6.79 -4.94
N PRO A 27 -13.16 7.30 -4.75
CA PRO A 27 -14.30 6.42 -4.44
C PRO A 27 -14.44 5.32 -5.49
N LEU A 28 -14.70 4.10 -5.01
CA LEU A 28 -14.86 2.94 -5.89
C LEU A 28 -16.20 2.99 -6.59
N SER A 29 -16.24 2.52 -7.83
CA SER A 29 -17.46 2.45 -8.62
C SER A 29 -17.39 1.25 -9.58
N LEU A 30 -18.50 0.96 -10.23
CA LEU A 30 -18.52 -0.02 -11.30
C LEU A 30 -18.43 0.66 -12.65
N ASP A 31 -17.62 0.08 -13.54
CA ASP A 31 -17.59 0.43 -14.95
C ASP A 31 -17.93 -0.83 -15.74
N GLY A 32 -19.24 -0.96 -16.08
CA GLY A 32 -19.75 -2.21 -16.63
C GLY A 32 -19.64 -3.34 -15.61
N GLU A 33 -18.93 -4.40 -15.99
CA GLU A 33 -18.67 -5.56 -15.13
C GLU A 33 -17.35 -5.46 -14.36
N GLN A 34 -16.68 -4.30 -14.41
CA GLN A 34 -15.38 -4.10 -13.79
C GLN A 34 -15.48 -3.15 -12.61
N LEU A 35 -14.67 -3.42 -11.58
CA LEU A 35 -14.45 -2.48 -10.49
C LEU A 35 -13.50 -1.39 -10.96
N ALA A 36 -13.94 -0.14 -10.93
CA ALA A 36 -13.09 1.00 -11.29
C ALA A 36 -12.28 1.42 -10.06
N LEU A 37 -10.97 1.26 -10.17
CA LEU A 37 -10.01 1.60 -9.12
C LEU A 37 -9.08 2.70 -9.64
N ASN A 38 -9.20 3.89 -9.07
CA ASN A 38 -8.35 5.03 -9.38
C ASN A 38 -7.57 5.42 -8.13
N ALA A 39 -6.24 5.42 -8.24
CA ALA A 39 -5.39 5.73 -7.10
C ALA A 39 -4.12 6.45 -7.55
N THR A 40 -3.50 7.19 -6.64
CA THR A 40 -2.18 7.78 -6.84
C THR A 40 -1.23 7.27 -5.77
N VAL A 41 0.00 6.98 -6.19
CA VAL A 41 1.08 6.53 -5.32
C VAL A 41 2.28 7.47 -5.49
N VAL A 42 3.24 7.39 -4.57
CA VAL A 42 4.33 8.37 -4.51
C VAL A 42 5.58 7.95 -5.25
N SER A 43 5.64 6.72 -5.74
CA SER A 43 6.83 6.20 -6.45
C SER A 43 6.47 5.01 -7.34
N GLU A 44 7.37 4.70 -8.29
CA GLU A 44 7.24 3.49 -9.12
C GLU A 44 7.32 2.22 -8.27
N ALA A 45 8.15 2.22 -7.23
CA ALA A 45 8.26 1.07 -6.33
C ALA A 45 6.93 0.82 -5.63
N SER A 46 6.24 1.87 -5.17
CA SER A 46 4.92 1.77 -4.57
C SER A 46 3.90 1.21 -5.56
N LYS A 47 3.92 1.71 -6.80
CA LYS A 47 3.05 1.21 -7.87
C LYS A 47 3.28 -0.27 -8.12
N ASN A 48 4.54 -0.71 -8.16
CA ASN A 48 4.87 -2.12 -8.38
C ASN A 48 4.36 -3.01 -7.24
N ARG A 49 4.43 -2.55 -5.99
CA ARG A 49 3.89 -3.29 -4.86
C ARG A 49 2.36 -3.44 -4.95
N VAL A 50 1.67 -2.40 -5.40
CA VAL A 50 0.22 -2.45 -5.63
C VAL A 50 -0.09 -3.42 -6.77
N TRP A 51 0.69 -3.39 -7.86
CA TRP A 51 0.55 -4.33 -8.97
C TRP A 51 0.70 -5.79 -8.51
N ASP A 52 1.70 -6.07 -7.69
CA ASP A 52 1.91 -7.40 -7.15
C ASP A 52 0.70 -7.86 -6.34
N SER A 53 0.10 -6.96 -5.58
CA SER A 53 -1.11 -7.24 -4.82
C SER A 53 -2.29 -7.57 -5.73
N ILE A 54 -2.47 -6.82 -6.82
CA ILE A 54 -3.52 -7.09 -7.81
C ILE A 54 -3.36 -8.48 -8.42
N LYS A 55 -2.15 -8.81 -8.86
CA LYS A 55 -1.86 -10.12 -9.46
C LYS A 55 -2.01 -11.26 -8.46
N SER A 56 -1.77 -10.98 -7.18
CA SER A 56 -1.96 -11.95 -6.11
C SER A 56 -3.44 -12.30 -5.89
N VAL A 57 -4.35 -11.35 -6.11
CA VAL A 57 -5.79 -11.59 -5.99
C VAL A 57 -6.32 -12.32 -7.22
N ASP A 58 -5.97 -11.83 -8.41
CA ASP A 58 -6.40 -12.42 -9.67
C ASP A 58 -5.39 -12.03 -10.76
N ALA A 59 -4.61 -12.98 -11.23
CA ALA A 59 -3.56 -12.71 -12.21
C ALA A 59 -4.12 -12.18 -13.54
N SER A 60 -5.38 -12.52 -13.86
CA SER A 60 -6.04 -12.03 -15.08
C SER A 60 -6.65 -10.64 -14.90
N PHE A 61 -7.00 -10.26 -13.66
CA PHE A 61 -7.67 -9.01 -13.27
C PHE A 61 -8.72 -8.53 -14.29
N ALA A 62 -9.47 -9.46 -14.90
CA ALA A 62 -10.43 -9.16 -15.96
C ALA A 62 -11.61 -8.31 -15.45
N ASP A 63 -11.92 -8.37 -14.16
CA ASP A 63 -12.99 -7.62 -13.50
C ASP A 63 -12.50 -6.36 -12.78
N LEU A 64 -11.25 -5.93 -13.06
CA LEU A 64 -10.68 -4.72 -12.47
C LEU A 64 -10.23 -3.75 -13.58
N LYS A 65 -10.80 -2.56 -13.55
CA LYS A 65 -10.31 -1.44 -14.36
C LYS A 65 -9.46 -0.55 -13.45
N HIS A 66 -8.15 -0.65 -13.59
CA HIS A 66 -7.22 0.07 -12.73
C HIS A 66 -6.66 1.30 -13.42
N ASN A 67 -6.43 2.33 -12.62
CA ASN A 67 -5.69 3.52 -13.05
C ASN A 67 -4.86 3.97 -11.85
N ILE A 68 -3.61 3.53 -11.81
CA ILE A 68 -2.69 3.83 -10.71
C ILE A 68 -1.62 4.75 -11.26
N GLN A 69 -1.61 5.99 -10.79
CA GLN A 69 -0.69 7.03 -11.25
C GLN A 69 0.39 7.28 -10.21
N VAL A 70 1.59 7.60 -10.68
CA VAL A 70 2.70 7.97 -9.81
C VAL A 70 2.77 9.49 -9.76
N VAL A 71 2.60 10.04 -8.54
CA VAL A 71 2.79 11.46 -8.28
C VAL A 71 3.90 11.54 -7.22
N PRO A 72 5.12 11.97 -7.59
CA PRO A 72 6.24 11.98 -6.65
C PRO A 72 5.91 12.72 -5.36
N GLY A 73 6.28 12.13 -4.23
CA GLY A 73 6.00 12.69 -2.91
C GLY A 73 6.70 11.87 -1.83
N THR A 74 6.34 12.13 -0.58
CA THR A 74 6.88 11.42 0.56
C THR A 74 6.17 10.09 0.74
N GLN A 75 6.93 8.99 0.78
CA GLN A 75 6.38 7.68 1.09
C GLN A 75 6.03 7.62 2.57
N THR A 76 4.79 7.24 2.88
CA THR A 76 4.35 7.00 4.25
C THR A 76 3.87 5.57 4.39
N TYR A 77 3.88 5.09 5.64
CA TYR A 77 3.42 3.75 5.96
C TYR A 77 2.60 3.80 7.25
N THR A 78 1.45 3.15 7.25
CA THR A 78 0.63 2.99 8.45
C THR A 78 0.97 1.66 9.12
N VAL A 79 1.47 1.73 10.35
CA VAL A 79 1.89 0.55 11.11
C VAL A 79 0.69 -0.36 11.35
N GLN A 80 0.87 -1.65 11.09
CA GLN A 80 -0.13 -2.69 11.32
C GLN A 80 0.16 -3.42 12.62
N ALA A 81 -0.87 -4.05 13.18
CA ALA A 81 -0.70 -4.85 14.41
C ALA A 81 0.35 -5.95 14.19
N GLY A 82 1.28 -6.07 15.11
CA GLY A 82 2.37 -7.04 15.05
C GLY A 82 3.56 -6.62 14.22
N ASP A 83 3.56 -5.42 13.65
CA ASP A 83 4.71 -4.89 12.89
C ASP A 83 5.87 -4.49 13.81
N ASN A 84 7.07 -4.50 13.22
CA ASN A 84 8.25 -3.86 13.79
C ASN A 84 9.03 -3.19 12.65
N LEU A 85 9.99 -2.33 13.00
CA LEU A 85 10.75 -1.58 11.97
C LEU A 85 11.54 -2.49 11.04
N SER A 86 12.03 -3.63 11.53
CA SER A 86 12.75 -4.59 10.69
C SER A 86 11.86 -5.16 9.58
N LYS A 87 10.62 -5.51 9.91
CA LYS A 87 9.64 -5.98 8.92
C LYS A 87 9.30 -4.89 7.91
N ILE A 88 9.10 -3.67 8.39
CA ILE A 88 8.81 -2.51 7.53
C ILE A 88 9.98 -2.25 6.60
N SER A 89 11.20 -2.26 7.13
CA SER A 89 12.41 -2.07 6.34
C SER A 89 12.56 -3.14 5.26
N LYS A 90 12.29 -4.39 5.59
CA LYS A 90 12.33 -5.48 4.62
C LYS A 90 11.30 -5.27 3.51
N TYR A 91 10.12 -4.80 3.86
CA TYR A 91 9.06 -4.55 2.88
C TYR A 91 9.45 -3.46 1.88
N PHE A 92 9.99 -2.33 2.35
CA PHE A 92 10.28 -1.18 1.50
C PHE A 92 11.64 -1.25 0.83
N TYR A 93 12.64 -1.83 1.49
CA TYR A 93 14.03 -1.84 1.00
C TYR A 93 14.53 -3.23 0.62
N GLY A 94 13.78 -4.28 0.93
CA GLY A 94 14.23 -5.65 0.77
C GLY A 94 15.31 -6.05 1.77
N ASN A 95 15.57 -5.23 2.79
CA ASN A 95 16.65 -5.42 3.75
C ASN A 95 16.21 -4.97 5.15
N ALA A 96 16.10 -5.92 6.07
CA ALA A 96 15.65 -5.64 7.43
C ALA A 96 16.64 -4.77 8.22
N ASN A 97 17.92 -4.74 7.83
CA ASN A 97 18.96 -4.01 8.56
C ASN A 97 18.90 -2.49 8.35
N LYS A 98 18.06 -2.00 7.45
CA LYS A 98 17.89 -0.56 7.22
C LYS A 98 16.86 0.10 8.14
N TYR A 99 16.40 -0.60 9.15
CA TYR A 99 15.37 -0.09 10.06
C TYR A 99 15.78 1.19 10.80
N MET A 100 17.07 1.38 11.04
CA MET A 100 17.56 2.60 11.71
C MET A 100 17.36 3.85 10.86
N GLU A 101 17.38 3.73 9.54
CA GLU A 101 17.09 4.87 8.65
C GLU A 101 15.66 5.35 8.81
N ILE A 102 14.72 4.40 8.96
CA ILE A 102 13.33 4.73 9.24
C ILE A 102 13.19 5.39 10.61
N ALA A 103 13.85 4.83 11.62
CA ALA A 103 13.82 5.40 12.97
C ALA A 103 14.32 6.84 12.99
N LYS A 104 15.44 7.12 12.33
CA LYS A 104 16.01 8.48 12.25
C LYS A 104 15.08 9.44 11.53
N ALA A 105 14.47 9.02 10.42
CA ALA A 105 13.59 9.85 9.64
C ALA A 105 12.34 10.26 10.42
N ASN A 106 11.93 9.45 11.40
CA ASN A 106 10.73 9.69 12.19
C ASN A 106 11.02 10.18 13.61
N GLY A 107 12.28 10.47 13.92
CA GLY A 107 12.67 10.95 15.24
C GLY A 107 12.39 9.96 16.37
N LEU A 108 12.45 8.66 16.09
CA LEU A 108 12.20 7.62 17.07
C LEU A 108 13.43 7.39 17.94
N ALA A 109 13.30 7.64 19.23
CA ALA A 109 14.38 7.37 20.19
C ALA A 109 14.56 5.86 20.40
N ASP A 110 13.48 5.10 20.31
CA ASP A 110 13.48 3.66 20.46
C ASP A 110 12.73 3.03 19.27
N PRO A 111 13.46 2.31 18.38
CA PRO A 111 12.83 1.70 17.20
C PRO A 111 11.80 0.63 17.52
N ASP A 112 11.79 0.11 18.75
CA ASP A 112 10.80 -0.89 19.16
C ASP A 112 9.49 -0.26 19.66
N LYS A 113 9.45 1.06 19.81
CA LYS A 113 8.26 1.75 20.32
C LYS A 113 7.39 2.31 19.19
N ILE A 114 6.85 1.41 18.41
CA ILE A 114 5.84 1.74 17.39
C ILE A 114 4.55 0.99 17.71
N HIS A 115 3.42 1.53 17.25
CA HIS A 115 2.12 0.90 17.50
C HIS A 115 1.22 1.00 16.28
N ALA A 116 0.26 0.09 16.20
CA ALA A 116 -0.67 0.02 15.07
C ALA A 116 -1.40 1.36 14.91
N GLY A 117 -1.54 1.79 13.67
CA GLY A 117 -2.17 3.06 13.32
C GLY A 117 -1.21 4.23 13.26
N GLN A 118 0.02 4.08 13.74
CA GLN A 118 1.03 5.13 13.66
C GLN A 118 1.49 5.29 12.21
N GLN A 119 1.61 6.54 11.74
CA GLN A 119 2.14 6.81 10.42
C GLN A 119 3.64 7.09 10.49
N LEU A 120 4.38 6.43 9.62
CA LEU A 120 5.83 6.60 9.50
C LEU A 120 6.17 7.16 8.13
N THR A 121 7.16 8.06 8.09
CA THR A 121 7.78 8.50 6.84
C THR A 121 8.87 7.51 6.47
N ILE A 122 8.84 7.04 5.23
CA ILE A 122 9.83 6.07 4.74
C ILE A 122 10.81 6.82 3.85
N PRO A 123 12.07 7.03 4.27
CA PRO A 123 13.06 7.71 3.45
C PRO A 123 13.46 6.84 2.26
N GLU A 124 13.82 7.48 1.17
CA GLU A 124 14.34 6.80 -0.01
C GLU A 124 15.80 6.43 0.13
#